data_b2f566864fa89f6f676abb966cf71261
#
_entry.id   b2f566864fa89f6f676abb966cf71261
#
_cell.length_a   1.000
_cell.length_b   1.000
_cell.length_c   1.000
_cell.angle_alpha   90.00
_cell.angle_beta   90.00
_cell.angle_gamma   90.00
#
_symmetry.space_group_name_H-M   'P 1'
#
loop_
_entity.id
_entity.type
_entity.pdbx_description
1 polymer ?
#
loop_
_entity_poly.entity_id
_entity_poly.type
_entity_poly.pdbx_seq_one_letter_code
_entity_poly.pdbx_strand_id
1 'polypeptide(L)'
;MKALMKKEMRLSASVLTYIFIVAGAMTLIPGYPVLCGAFFVTLGIFYSFQNAREANDIVYTILLPIAKRDVVKGKFIFSIMIEMAGFLVMAVLTILRMTVFSEAAPYRENALMNANPFFLGMALIIFGLFNLVFIAGFFKTAYKFTPFVSYIIATFLTIGI
;
A
#
# COMPACT_ATOMS: atom_id res chain seq x y z
N MET A 1 -6.92 -11.92 -17.96
CA MET A 1 -6.06 -11.34 -16.93
C MET A 1 -5.37 -10.05 -17.37
N LYS A 2 -4.57 -10.02 -18.46
CA LYS A 2 -3.89 -8.78 -18.95
C LYS A 2 -4.84 -7.59 -19.19
N ALA A 3 -6.02 -7.82 -19.79
CA ALA A 3 -7.00 -6.78 -20.03
C ALA A 3 -7.58 -6.20 -18.72
N LEU A 4 -7.86 -7.06 -17.72
CA LEU A 4 -8.29 -6.63 -16.39
C LEU A 4 -7.23 -5.76 -15.71
N MET A 5 -5.96 -6.19 -15.74
CA MET A 5 -4.86 -5.39 -15.18
C MET A 5 -4.73 -4.03 -15.84
N LYS A 6 -4.79 -3.97 -17.18
CA LYS A 6 -4.75 -2.71 -17.93
C LYS A 6 -5.93 -1.80 -17.55
N LYS A 7 -7.12 -2.39 -17.34
CA LYS A 7 -8.30 -1.67 -16.85
C LYS A 7 -8.05 -1.10 -15.45
N GLU A 8 -7.58 -1.91 -14.50
CA GLU A 8 -7.28 -1.47 -13.13
C GLU A 8 -6.29 -0.31 -13.11
N MET A 9 -5.21 -0.41 -13.87
CA MET A 9 -4.17 0.63 -13.92
C MET A 9 -4.63 1.93 -14.61
N ARG A 10 -5.59 1.87 -15.54
CA ARG A 10 -6.01 3.05 -16.31
C ARG A 10 -7.29 3.70 -15.83
N LEU A 11 -8.22 2.90 -15.31
CA LEU A 11 -9.56 3.36 -14.97
C LEU A 11 -9.82 3.37 -13.48
N SER A 12 -9.34 2.36 -12.74
CA SER A 12 -9.58 2.26 -11.29
C SER A 12 -8.51 2.94 -10.47
N ALA A 13 -7.25 2.96 -10.94
CA ALA A 13 -6.17 3.59 -10.21
C ALA A 13 -6.39 5.10 -10.10
N SER A 14 -6.33 5.61 -8.87
CA SER A 14 -6.31 7.05 -8.61
C SER A 14 -4.95 7.63 -8.96
N VAL A 15 -4.92 8.89 -9.36
CA VAL A 15 -3.66 9.66 -9.47
C VAL A 15 -2.91 9.63 -8.13
N LEU A 16 -3.64 9.70 -7.01
CA LEU A 16 -3.09 9.58 -5.66
C LEU A 16 -2.38 8.24 -5.42
N THR A 17 -2.84 7.15 -6.05
CA THR A 17 -2.18 5.83 -5.93
C THR A 17 -0.74 5.88 -6.43
N TYR A 18 -0.50 6.57 -7.55
CA TYR A 18 0.84 6.74 -8.11
C TYR A 18 1.68 7.75 -7.34
N ILE A 19 1.09 8.85 -6.89
CA ILE A 19 1.76 9.85 -6.04
C ILE A 19 2.22 9.21 -4.73
N PHE A 20 1.42 8.35 -4.13
CA PHE A 20 1.77 7.68 -2.87
C PHE A 20 2.82 6.57 -3.00
N ILE A 21 3.11 6.07 -4.21
CA ILE A 21 4.32 5.28 -4.43
C ILE A 21 5.57 6.13 -4.14
N VAL A 22 5.55 7.38 -4.60
CA VAL A 22 6.65 8.33 -4.33
C VAL A 22 6.72 8.72 -2.85
N ALA A 23 5.62 8.56 -2.10
CA ALA A 23 5.64 8.76 -0.64
C ALA A 23 6.56 7.75 0.09
N GLY A 24 6.96 6.64 -0.54
CA GLY A 24 8.09 5.83 -0.07
C GLY A 24 9.38 6.66 0.12
N ALA A 25 9.54 7.78 -0.60
CA ALA A 25 10.65 8.71 -0.43
C ALA A 25 10.61 9.48 0.90
N MET A 26 9.51 9.46 1.64
CA MET A 26 9.44 10.03 3.00
C MET A 26 10.43 9.37 3.97
N THR A 27 10.92 8.18 3.63
CA THR A 27 12.02 7.54 4.37
C THR A 27 13.30 8.39 4.41
N LEU A 28 13.47 9.35 3.50
CA LEU A 28 14.60 10.28 3.47
C LEU A 28 14.39 11.53 4.34
N ILE A 29 13.16 11.83 4.76
CA ILE A 29 12.86 13.05 5.50
C ILE A 29 13.16 12.81 6.98
N PRO A 30 14.12 13.57 7.58
CA PRO A 30 14.32 13.54 9.02
C PRO A 30 13.05 13.99 9.74
N GLY A 31 12.63 13.25 10.75
CA GLY A 31 11.41 13.58 11.51
C GLY A 31 10.20 12.73 11.16
N TYR A 32 10.24 11.94 10.08
CA TYR A 32 9.17 10.99 9.75
C TYR A 32 9.59 9.55 10.02
N PRO A 33 8.75 8.75 10.69
CA PRO A 33 8.97 7.32 10.84
C PRO A 33 9.03 6.63 9.46
N VAL A 34 9.99 5.73 9.29
CA VAL A 34 10.20 5.01 8.01
C VAL A 34 8.92 4.27 7.54
N LEU A 35 8.14 3.76 8.51
CA LEU A 35 6.89 3.03 8.23
C LEU A 35 5.75 3.90 7.68
N CYS A 36 5.82 5.23 7.82
CA CYS A 36 4.83 6.12 7.20
C CYS A 36 4.77 5.94 5.68
N GLY A 37 5.91 5.67 5.03
CA GLY A 37 5.96 5.38 3.60
C GLY A 37 5.08 4.19 3.21
N ALA A 38 5.16 3.08 3.95
CA ALA A 38 4.34 1.90 3.71
C ALA A 38 2.84 2.20 3.92
N PHE A 39 2.50 2.94 4.97
CA PHE A 39 1.12 3.34 5.23
C PHE A 39 0.56 4.22 4.10
N PHE A 40 1.32 5.18 3.57
CA PHE A 40 0.88 6.00 2.45
C PHE A 40 0.68 5.21 1.17
N VAL A 41 1.53 4.20 0.89
CA VAL A 41 1.33 3.30 -0.26
C VAL A 41 -0.02 2.59 -0.15
N THR A 42 -0.35 2.02 1.02
CA THR A 42 -1.65 1.36 1.23
C THR A 42 -2.83 2.34 1.17
N LEU A 43 -2.64 3.56 1.64
CA LEU A 43 -3.63 4.64 1.52
C LEU A 43 -3.90 4.98 0.05
N GLY A 44 -2.86 5.01 -0.80
CA GLY A 44 -3.00 5.20 -2.25
C GLY A 44 -3.84 4.10 -2.91
N ILE A 45 -3.66 2.85 -2.49
CA ILE A 45 -4.48 1.73 -2.97
C ILE A 45 -5.92 1.89 -2.45
N PHE A 46 -6.11 2.27 -1.20
CA PHE A 46 -7.44 2.54 -0.65
C PHE A 46 -8.22 3.56 -1.48
N TYR A 47 -7.60 4.66 -1.91
CA TYR A 47 -8.23 5.63 -2.81
C TYR A 47 -8.62 5.02 -4.16
N SER A 48 -7.86 4.08 -4.69
CA SER A 48 -8.24 3.33 -5.90
C SER A 48 -9.52 2.52 -5.70
N PHE A 49 -9.67 1.89 -4.53
CA PHE A 49 -10.90 1.16 -4.19
C PHE A 49 -12.09 2.10 -3.98
N GLN A 50 -11.85 3.27 -3.38
CA GLN A 50 -12.88 4.31 -3.21
C GLN A 50 -13.38 4.79 -4.57
N ASN A 51 -12.50 5.18 -5.48
CA ASN A 51 -12.86 5.61 -6.83
C ASN A 51 -13.63 4.51 -7.60
N ALA A 52 -13.17 3.26 -7.52
CA ALA A 52 -13.84 2.14 -8.17
C ALA A 52 -15.26 1.92 -7.62
N ARG A 53 -15.48 2.15 -6.33
CA ARG A 53 -16.80 2.08 -5.72
C ARG A 53 -17.69 3.26 -6.14
N GLU A 54 -17.20 4.48 -6.10
CA GLU A 54 -17.94 5.69 -6.48
C GLU A 54 -18.35 5.67 -7.95
N ALA A 55 -17.48 5.17 -8.82
CA ALA A 55 -17.75 4.97 -10.23
C ALA A 55 -18.63 3.75 -10.55
N ASN A 56 -19.07 2.98 -9.55
CA ASN A 56 -19.76 1.69 -9.72
C ASN A 56 -18.99 0.69 -10.61
N ASP A 57 -17.67 0.87 -10.74
CA ASP A 57 -16.83 0.07 -11.62
C ASP A 57 -16.89 -1.43 -11.31
N ILE A 58 -17.00 -1.78 -10.02
CA ILE A 58 -17.10 -3.17 -9.58
C ILE A 58 -18.40 -3.81 -10.08
N VAL A 59 -19.53 -3.07 -10.01
CA VAL A 59 -20.84 -3.54 -10.46
C VAL A 59 -20.81 -3.76 -11.96
N TYR A 60 -20.31 -2.79 -12.73
CA TYR A 60 -20.18 -2.94 -14.19
C TYR A 60 -19.25 -4.09 -14.58
N THR A 61 -18.15 -4.28 -13.84
CA THR A 61 -17.20 -5.37 -14.13
C THR A 61 -17.80 -6.74 -13.86
N ILE A 62 -18.67 -6.89 -12.84
CA ILE A 62 -19.36 -8.15 -12.55
C ILE A 62 -20.42 -8.49 -13.60
N LEU A 63 -20.97 -7.50 -14.29
CA LEU A 63 -21.93 -7.70 -15.38
C LEU A 63 -21.25 -8.18 -16.69
N LEU A 64 -19.96 -8.05 -16.82
CA LEU A 64 -19.21 -8.60 -17.95
C LEU A 64 -19.18 -10.14 -17.88
N PRO A 65 -19.02 -10.84 -19.02
CA PRO A 65 -18.91 -12.31 -19.06
C PRO A 65 -17.55 -12.78 -18.54
N ILE A 66 -17.23 -12.42 -17.30
CA ILE A 66 -15.97 -12.71 -16.62
C ILE A 66 -16.29 -13.38 -15.28
N ALA A 67 -15.52 -14.39 -14.91
CA ALA A 67 -15.68 -15.03 -13.61
C ALA A 67 -15.46 -14.03 -12.46
N LYS A 68 -16.36 -13.95 -11.51
CA LYS A 68 -16.25 -13.06 -10.32
C LYS A 68 -14.91 -13.25 -9.60
N ARG A 69 -14.40 -14.49 -9.58
CA ARG A 69 -13.10 -14.83 -9.02
C ARG A 69 -11.94 -14.09 -9.72
N ASP A 70 -12.04 -13.91 -11.04
CA ASP A 70 -11.00 -13.21 -11.81
C ASP A 70 -11.02 -11.70 -11.55
N VAL A 71 -12.18 -11.12 -11.29
CA VAL A 71 -12.31 -9.72 -10.86
C VAL A 71 -11.59 -9.50 -9.53
N VAL A 72 -11.86 -10.35 -8.53
CA VAL A 72 -11.21 -10.29 -7.22
C VAL A 72 -9.69 -10.47 -7.34
N LYS A 73 -9.26 -11.49 -8.11
CA LYS A 73 -7.84 -11.73 -8.38
C LYS A 73 -7.17 -10.53 -9.05
N GLY A 74 -7.85 -9.89 -10.00
CA GLY A 74 -7.35 -8.69 -10.67
C GLY A 74 -7.05 -7.56 -9.69
N LYS A 75 -7.96 -7.30 -8.75
CA LYS A 75 -7.78 -6.30 -7.70
C LYS A 75 -6.62 -6.64 -6.74
N PHE A 76 -6.50 -7.91 -6.33
CA PHE A 76 -5.37 -8.36 -5.50
C PHE A 76 -4.03 -8.19 -6.22
N ILE A 77 -3.93 -8.63 -7.48
CA ILE A 77 -2.69 -8.52 -8.25
C ILE A 77 -2.32 -7.04 -8.45
N PHE A 78 -3.31 -6.19 -8.76
CA PHE A 78 -3.09 -4.74 -8.86
C PHE A 78 -2.52 -4.17 -7.57
N SER A 79 -3.12 -4.49 -6.42
CA SER A 79 -2.64 -4.02 -5.12
C SER A 79 -1.22 -4.47 -4.82
N ILE A 80 -0.92 -5.75 -5.01
CA ILE A 80 0.42 -6.31 -4.82
C ILE A 80 1.45 -5.61 -5.73
N MET A 81 1.09 -5.29 -6.98
CA MET A 81 1.99 -4.57 -7.88
C MET A 81 2.33 -3.17 -7.38
N ILE A 82 1.35 -2.43 -6.86
CA ILE A 82 1.55 -1.09 -6.28
C ILE A 82 2.38 -1.19 -4.98
N GLU A 83 2.08 -2.16 -4.11
CA GLU A 83 2.83 -2.42 -2.88
C GLU A 83 4.30 -2.76 -3.18
N MET A 84 4.54 -3.62 -4.15
CA MET A 84 5.90 -3.99 -4.57
C MET A 84 6.65 -2.81 -5.18
N ALA A 85 5.99 -1.94 -5.95
CA ALA A 85 6.60 -0.72 -6.47
C ALA A 85 7.00 0.22 -5.32
N GLY A 86 6.10 0.44 -4.35
CA GLY A 86 6.40 1.23 -3.14
C GLY A 86 7.52 0.61 -2.30
N PHE A 87 7.48 -0.71 -2.12
CA PHE A 87 8.52 -1.44 -1.41
C PHE A 87 9.90 -1.30 -2.05
N LEU A 88 9.98 -1.39 -3.38
CA LEU A 88 11.25 -1.19 -4.11
C LEU A 88 11.80 0.22 -3.89
N VAL A 89 10.96 1.25 -3.95
CA VAL A 89 11.37 2.62 -3.64
C VAL A 89 11.92 2.70 -2.21
N MET A 90 11.19 2.17 -1.22
CA MET A 90 11.62 2.16 0.17
C MET A 90 12.94 1.39 0.36
N ALA A 91 13.10 0.24 -0.30
CA ALA A 91 14.31 -0.59 -0.19
C ALA A 91 15.54 0.13 -0.76
N VAL A 92 15.43 0.71 -1.96
CA VAL A 92 16.52 1.48 -2.57
C VAL A 92 16.92 2.65 -1.68
N LEU A 93 15.96 3.40 -1.16
CA LEU A 93 16.22 4.55 -0.30
C LEU A 93 16.80 4.15 1.07
N THR A 94 16.37 3.00 1.62
CA THR A 94 16.95 2.45 2.84
C THR A 94 18.42 2.08 2.64
N ILE A 95 18.75 1.44 1.52
CA ILE A 95 20.15 1.13 1.17
C ILE A 95 20.96 2.40 1.00
N LEU A 96 20.45 3.41 0.31
CA LEU A 96 21.11 4.72 0.17
C LEU A 96 21.37 5.38 1.52
N ARG A 97 20.41 5.34 2.45
CA ARG A 97 20.59 5.87 3.80
C ARG A 97 21.68 5.12 4.57
N MET A 98 21.71 3.81 4.49
CA MET A 98 22.69 2.99 5.19
C MET A 98 24.11 3.15 4.63
N THR A 99 24.25 3.48 3.34
CA THR A 99 25.57 3.59 2.69
C THR A 99 26.07 5.03 2.60
N VAL A 100 25.24 5.96 2.14
CA VAL A 100 25.66 7.35 1.85
C VAL A 100 25.42 8.29 3.03
N PHE A 101 24.31 8.09 3.77
CA PHE A 101 23.88 8.97 4.86
C PHE A 101 24.06 8.36 6.25
N SER A 102 24.87 7.31 6.39
CA SER A 102 25.09 6.59 7.65
C SER A 102 25.63 7.49 8.77
N GLU A 103 26.40 8.52 8.42
CA GLU A 103 27.04 9.44 9.37
C GLU A 103 26.17 10.67 9.72
N ALA A 104 25.03 10.85 9.08
CA ALA A 104 24.19 12.02 9.30
C ALA A 104 23.51 11.98 10.68
N ALA A 105 23.87 12.93 11.56
CA ALA A 105 23.39 13.02 12.94
C ALA A 105 21.87 12.95 13.13
N PRO A 106 21.02 13.57 12.26
CA PRO A 106 19.56 13.55 12.44
C PRO A 106 18.95 12.14 12.44
N TYR A 107 19.64 11.15 11.89
CA TYR A 107 19.12 9.79 11.76
C TYR A 107 19.57 8.85 12.90
N ARG A 108 20.62 9.22 13.65
CA ARG A 108 21.17 8.38 14.74
C ARG A 108 20.37 8.50 16.04
N GLU A 109 19.75 9.64 16.29
CA GLU A 109 19.14 9.97 17.58
C GLU A 109 17.76 9.32 17.79
N ASN A 110 17.09 8.84 16.73
CA ASN A 110 15.77 8.28 16.85
C ASN A 110 15.69 6.89 16.18
N ALA A 111 15.39 5.86 16.97
CA ALA A 111 15.28 4.49 16.51
C ALA A 111 14.21 4.29 15.41
N LEU A 112 13.10 5.04 15.46
CA LEU A 112 12.02 4.98 14.46
C LEU A 112 12.41 5.59 13.11
N MET A 113 13.47 6.41 13.10
CA MET A 113 14.00 7.07 11.90
C MET A 113 15.23 6.36 11.35
N ASN A 114 15.82 5.44 12.13
CA ASN A 114 16.99 4.72 11.70
C ASN A 114 16.61 3.66 10.67
N ALA A 115 17.04 3.90 9.42
CA ALA A 115 16.78 2.97 8.33
C ALA A 115 17.60 1.69 8.52
N ASN A 116 16.91 0.58 8.74
CA ASN A 116 17.50 -0.72 8.83
C ASN A 116 16.60 -1.78 8.14
N PRO A 117 17.11 -2.97 7.79
CA PRO A 117 16.33 -4.02 7.14
C PRO A 117 15.10 -4.48 7.92
N PHE A 118 15.09 -4.32 9.25
CA PHE A 118 13.95 -4.64 10.09
C PHE A 118 12.70 -3.85 9.69
N PHE A 119 12.84 -2.56 9.39
CA PHE A 119 11.72 -1.72 8.94
C PHE A 119 11.16 -2.15 7.58
N LEU A 120 12.00 -2.70 6.69
CA LEU A 120 11.51 -3.28 5.44
C LEU A 120 10.67 -4.53 5.70
N GLY A 121 11.06 -5.37 6.65
CA GLY A 121 10.25 -6.50 7.11
C GLY A 121 8.90 -6.06 7.69
N MET A 122 8.90 -5.02 8.52
CA MET A 122 7.67 -4.43 9.08
C MET A 122 6.77 -3.83 7.98
N ALA A 123 7.34 -3.20 6.94
CA ALA A 123 6.58 -2.71 5.80
C ALA A 123 5.85 -3.85 5.06
N LEU A 124 6.50 -5.00 4.87
CA LEU A 124 5.86 -6.18 4.29
C LEU A 124 4.72 -6.72 5.16
N ILE A 125 4.85 -6.67 6.49
CA ILE A 125 3.78 -7.04 7.42
C ILE A 125 2.58 -6.09 7.24
N ILE A 126 2.82 -4.77 7.14
CA ILE A 126 1.77 -3.77 6.89
C ILE A 126 1.03 -4.06 5.58
N PHE A 127 1.75 -4.37 4.49
CA PHE A 127 1.15 -4.76 3.22
C PHE A 127 0.35 -6.06 3.32
N GLY A 128 0.89 -7.06 4.03
CA GLY A 128 0.18 -8.31 4.32
C GLY A 128 -1.12 -8.09 5.08
N LEU A 129 -1.09 -7.26 6.14
CA LEU A 129 -2.28 -6.87 6.89
C LEU A 129 -3.30 -6.13 6.02
N PHE A 130 -2.84 -5.22 5.15
CA PHE A 130 -3.71 -4.52 4.22
C PHE A 130 -4.45 -5.50 3.30
N ASN A 131 -3.73 -6.42 2.69
CA ASN A 131 -4.31 -7.42 1.79
C ASN A 131 -5.30 -8.35 2.53
N LEU A 132 -4.95 -8.83 3.71
CA LEU A 132 -5.76 -9.78 4.46
C LEU A 132 -6.97 -9.13 5.14
N VAL A 133 -6.81 -7.96 5.74
CA VAL A 133 -7.86 -7.31 6.52
C VAL A 133 -8.71 -6.42 5.62
N PHE A 134 -8.09 -5.50 4.87
CA PHE A 134 -8.83 -4.56 4.06
C PHE A 134 -9.37 -5.20 2.78
N ILE A 135 -8.52 -5.72 1.90
CA ILE A 135 -8.98 -6.18 0.58
C ILE A 135 -9.92 -7.38 0.71
N ALA A 136 -9.54 -8.39 1.50
CA ALA A 136 -10.41 -9.54 1.72
C ALA A 136 -11.71 -9.14 2.44
N GLY A 137 -11.64 -8.25 3.42
CA GLY A 137 -12.79 -7.70 4.13
C GLY A 137 -13.72 -6.90 3.23
N PHE A 138 -13.18 -6.06 2.36
CA PHE A 138 -13.93 -5.25 1.39
C PHE A 138 -14.86 -6.10 0.51
N PHE A 139 -14.36 -7.20 -0.02
CA PHE A 139 -15.17 -8.13 -0.81
C PHE A 139 -16.15 -8.94 0.03
N LYS A 140 -15.83 -9.27 1.28
CA LYS A 140 -16.73 -9.98 2.21
C LYS A 140 -17.89 -9.12 2.71
N THR A 141 -17.67 -7.81 2.89
CA THR A 141 -18.65 -6.89 3.47
C THR A 141 -19.46 -6.14 2.42
N ALA A 142 -19.61 -6.68 1.21
CA ALA A 142 -20.32 -6.05 0.10
C ALA A 142 -19.78 -4.62 -0.18
N TYR A 143 -18.46 -4.51 -0.29
CA TYR A 143 -17.74 -3.29 -0.68
C TYR A 143 -17.82 -2.14 0.35
N LYS A 144 -17.99 -2.44 1.63
CA LYS A 144 -17.91 -1.46 2.72
C LYS A 144 -16.45 -1.10 3.03
N PHE A 145 -16.23 0.08 3.60
CA PHE A 145 -14.90 0.53 4.01
C PHE A 145 -14.59 0.26 5.49
N THR A 146 -15.52 -0.34 6.23
CA THR A 146 -15.30 -0.75 7.63
C THR A 146 -14.00 -1.55 7.83
N PRO A 147 -13.62 -2.51 6.92
CA PRO A 147 -12.36 -3.22 7.04
C PRO A 147 -11.10 -2.36 7.01
N PHE A 148 -11.18 -1.15 6.43
CA PHE A 148 -10.04 -0.21 6.44
C PHE A 148 -9.75 0.29 7.86
N VAL A 149 -10.77 0.57 8.64
CA VAL A 149 -10.61 0.95 10.05
C VAL A 149 -9.98 -0.19 10.84
N SER A 150 -10.44 -1.43 10.62
CA SER A 150 -9.85 -2.62 11.24
C SER A 150 -8.38 -2.82 10.86
N TYR A 151 -8.03 -2.54 9.60
CA TYR A 151 -6.65 -2.55 9.13
C TYR A 151 -5.80 -1.49 9.85
N ILE A 152 -6.28 -0.25 9.97
CA ILE A 152 -5.57 0.81 10.68
C ILE A 152 -5.27 0.38 12.13
N ILE A 153 -6.29 -0.10 12.84
CA ILE A 153 -6.13 -0.57 14.24
C ILE A 153 -5.10 -1.71 14.31
N ALA A 154 -5.20 -2.71 13.43
CA ALA A 154 -4.26 -3.82 13.38
C ALA A 154 -2.82 -3.34 13.11
N THR A 155 -2.64 -2.38 12.21
CA THR A 155 -1.33 -1.80 11.88
C THR A 155 -0.72 -1.08 13.08
N PHE A 156 -1.48 -0.25 13.78
CA PHE A 156 -1.00 0.43 14.99
C PHE A 156 -0.62 -0.56 16.09
N LEU A 157 -1.42 -1.58 16.33
CA LEU A 157 -1.11 -2.64 17.30
C LEU A 157 0.17 -3.41 16.91
N THR A 158 0.40 -3.63 15.62
CA THR A 158 1.59 -4.36 15.14
C THR A 158 2.86 -3.52 15.28
N ILE A 159 2.76 -2.21 15.12
CA ILE A 159 3.89 -1.26 15.28
C ILE A 159 4.21 -1.03 16.77
N GLY A 160 3.30 -1.37 17.67
CA GLY A 160 3.53 -1.23 19.12
C GLY A 160 3.27 0.18 19.65
N ILE A 161 2.39 0.92 19.00
CA ILE A 161 1.95 2.26 19.40
C ILE A 161 0.54 2.20 19.98
#